data_3f301a94d4a5cde7ae2e74f99313d528
#
_entry.id   3f301a94d4a5cde7ae2e74f99313d528
#
_cell.length_a   1.000
_cell.length_b   1.000
_cell.length_c   1.000
_cell.angle_alpha   90.00
_cell.angle_beta   90.00
_cell.angle_gamma   90.00
#
_symmetry.space_group_name_H-M   'P 1'
#
loop_
_entity.id
_entity.type
_entity.pdbx_description
1 polymer ?
#
loop_
_entity_poly.entity_id
_entity_poly.type
_entity_poly.pdbx_seq_one_letter_code
_entity_poly.pdbx_strand_id
1 'polypeptide(L)'
;TSDSDVVGSIKTSTKLSKNVITHSINSISNRLNFIKNNRSNKNLSNQNINLDFGNPIFTSMYDASSISKKLNQSPLKNKLPEGWSMWNEGTISLSKILDDSTKKDIFSNNLTIGFDKKINENEIKGFAFQVGYSDIEVGKNGTGSDSLNYNFSIYRTRPLENNNYIESLFGIGLIKNDLTRVDGSNVLSGNRNDKQLFGSVNLNKPVKKNNFTLTPSAKIDFGYTFLDSFSEEGTNALRFPSQEIETGIASLGLKFDGLSNFN
;
A
#
# COMPACT_ATOMS: atom_id res chain seq x y z
N THR A 1 11.20 -15.14 -25.35
CA THR A 1 12.02 -14.10 -25.97
C THR A 1 13.21 -13.81 -25.09
N SER A 2 14.40 -13.63 -25.68
CA SER A 2 15.61 -13.18 -24.98
C SER A 2 15.72 -11.65 -24.90
N ASP A 3 14.65 -10.94 -25.24
CA ASP A 3 14.58 -9.48 -25.17
C ASP A 3 14.56 -9.03 -23.70
N SER A 4 15.62 -8.31 -23.31
CA SER A 4 15.82 -7.84 -21.95
C SER A 4 14.71 -6.89 -21.47
N ASP A 5 14.13 -6.10 -22.37
CA ASP A 5 13.09 -5.14 -22.06
C ASP A 5 11.75 -5.82 -21.82
N VAL A 6 11.43 -6.90 -22.60
CA VAL A 6 10.24 -7.73 -22.35
C VAL A 6 10.33 -8.43 -20.98
N VAL A 7 11.47 -9.06 -20.68
CA VAL A 7 11.70 -9.69 -19.38
C VAL A 7 11.65 -8.66 -18.26
N GLY A 8 12.23 -7.47 -18.49
CA GLY A 8 12.18 -6.33 -17.59
C GLY A 8 10.76 -5.89 -17.28
N SER A 9 9.91 -5.75 -18.28
CA SER A 9 8.50 -5.34 -18.14
C SER A 9 7.67 -6.36 -17.35
N ILE A 10 7.88 -7.66 -17.55
CA ILE A 10 7.22 -8.72 -16.77
C ILE A 10 7.65 -8.66 -15.30
N LYS A 11 8.95 -8.54 -15.02
CA LYS A 11 9.48 -8.43 -13.67
C LYS A 11 8.96 -7.17 -12.94
N THR A 12 8.86 -6.04 -13.64
CA THR A 12 8.33 -4.80 -13.05
C THR A 12 6.83 -4.89 -12.78
N SER A 13 6.04 -5.50 -13.64
CA SER A 13 4.63 -5.77 -13.38
C SER A 13 4.42 -6.59 -12.11
N THR A 14 5.24 -7.63 -11.91
CA THR A 14 5.23 -8.42 -10.66
C THR A 14 5.59 -7.56 -9.44
N LYS A 15 6.61 -6.72 -9.57
CA LYS A 15 7.04 -5.82 -8.47
C LYS A 15 5.98 -4.78 -8.14
N LEU A 16 5.39 -4.16 -9.16
CA LEU A 16 4.29 -3.21 -9.00
C LEU A 16 3.12 -3.84 -8.24
N SER A 17 2.67 -5.01 -8.67
CA SER A 17 1.56 -5.73 -8.03
C SER A 17 1.81 -5.95 -6.54
N LYS A 18 3.02 -6.38 -6.18
CA LYS A 18 3.44 -6.55 -4.77
C LYS A 18 3.49 -5.23 -4.02
N ASN A 19 4.02 -4.18 -4.64
CA ASN A 19 4.10 -2.86 -4.01
C ASN A 19 2.72 -2.28 -3.70
N VAL A 20 1.76 -2.37 -4.62
CA VAL A 20 0.39 -1.89 -4.44
C VAL A 20 -0.27 -2.58 -3.24
N ILE A 21 -0.16 -3.91 -3.12
CA ILE A 21 -0.66 -4.67 -1.98
C ILE A 21 0.04 -4.24 -0.69
N THR A 22 1.38 -4.15 -0.71
CA THR A 22 2.17 -3.77 0.47
C THR A 22 1.82 -2.38 0.97
N HIS A 23 1.65 -1.40 0.09
CA HIS A 23 1.24 -0.05 0.48
C HIS A 23 -0.16 -0.04 1.12
N SER A 24 -1.12 -0.77 0.56
CA SER A 24 -2.46 -0.88 1.13
C SER A 24 -2.46 -1.50 2.53
N ILE A 25 -1.72 -2.59 2.71
CA ILE A 25 -1.58 -3.27 4.01
C ILE A 25 -0.88 -2.35 5.03
N ASN A 26 0.19 -1.66 4.62
CA ASN A 26 0.97 -0.79 5.50
C ASN A 26 0.17 0.42 5.96
N SER A 27 -0.56 1.09 5.07
CA SER A 27 -1.41 2.24 5.45
C SER A 27 -2.42 1.87 6.53
N ILE A 28 -3.08 0.73 6.40
CA ILE A 28 -4.03 0.26 7.42
C ILE A 28 -3.30 -0.19 8.69
N SER A 29 -2.16 -0.87 8.58
CA SER A 29 -1.35 -1.26 9.75
C SER A 29 -0.87 -0.05 10.54
N ASN A 30 -0.44 1.02 9.86
CA ASN A 30 -0.05 2.28 10.47
C ASN A 30 -1.25 2.93 11.18
N ARG A 31 -2.42 2.91 10.56
CA ARG A 31 -3.66 3.38 11.20
C ARG A 31 -3.98 2.61 12.48
N LEU A 32 -3.93 1.29 12.45
CA LEU A 32 -4.19 0.45 13.61
C LEU A 32 -3.18 0.69 14.73
N ASN A 33 -1.90 0.89 14.40
CA ASN A 33 -0.87 1.27 15.35
C ASN A 33 -1.12 2.66 15.97
N PHE A 34 -1.51 3.66 15.15
CA PHE A 34 -1.87 4.98 15.65
C PHE A 34 -3.02 4.90 16.67
N ILE A 35 -4.10 4.21 16.33
CA ILE A 35 -5.26 4.04 17.20
C ILE A 35 -4.85 3.36 18.52
N LYS A 36 -4.03 2.32 18.45
CA LYS A 36 -3.53 1.60 19.62
C LYS A 36 -2.77 2.52 20.59
N ASN A 37 -1.94 3.40 20.05
CA ASN A 37 -1.14 4.33 20.85
C ASN A 37 -1.96 5.53 21.38
N ASN A 38 -3.14 5.78 20.84
CA ASN A 38 -4.00 6.92 21.15
C ASN A 38 -5.39 6.51 21.68
N ARG A 39 -5.51 5.33 22.31
CA ARG A 39 -6.81 4.76 22.72
C ARG A 39 -7.63 5.64 23.67
N SER A 40 -6.97 6.44 24.50
CA SER A 40 -7.62 7.38 25.43
C SER A 40 -8.18 8.62 24.75
N ASN A 41 -7.78 8.92 23.52
CA ASN A 41 -8.22 10.10 22.81
C ASN A 41 -9.66 9.93 22.30
N LYS A 42 -10.50 10.96 22.54
CA LYS A 42 -11.86 11.01 22.00
C LYS A 42 -11.87 11.22 20.47
N ASN A 43 -10.86 11.93 19.94
CA ASN A 43 -10.71 12.19 18.52
C ASN A 43 -9.51 11.39 17.98
N LEU A 44 -9.80 10.40 17.18
CA LEU A 44 -8.83 9.54 16.51
C LEU A 44 -8.58 9.91 15.04
N SER A 45 -9.08 11.07 14.59
CA SER A 45 -8.78 11.57 13.25
C SER A 45 -7.30 11.91 13.13
N ASN A 46 -6.65 11.41 12.08
CA ASN A 46 -5.21 11.51 11.88
C ASN A 46 -4.87 11.78 10.42
N GLN A 47 -3.81 12.55 10.22
CA GLN A 47 -3.13 12.71 8.94
C GLN A 47 -1.70 12.17 9.08
N ASN A 48 -1.33 11.29 8.18
CA ASN A 48 0.03 10.77 8.15
C ASN A 48 0.55 10.79 6.71
N ILE A 49 1.72 11.39 6.48
CA ILE A 49 2.40 11.37 5.20
C ILE A 49 3.73 10.66 5.44
N ASN A 50 3.82 9.43 5.00
CA ASN A 50 5.05 8.64 5.05
C ASN A 50 5.83 8.85 3.75
N LEU A 51 7.06 9.29 3.90
CA LEU A 51 7.98 9.54 2.81
C LEU A 51 9.09 8.49 2.87
N ASP A 52 9.13 7.62 1.87
CA ASP A 52 10.21 6.66 1.71
C ASP A 52 11.16 7.19 0.62
N PHE A 53 12.24 7.84 1.05
CA PHE A 53 13.15 8.57 0.16
C PHE A 53 14.36 7.78 -0.27
N GLY A 54 14.50 7.62 -1.62
CA GLY A 54 15.81 7.53 -2.26
C GLY A 54 16.26 8.84 -2.94
N ASN A 55 15.37 9.83 -3.18
CA ASN A 55 15.72 11.14 -3.78
C ASN A 55 14.58 12.17 -3.62
N PRO A 56 14.86 13.48 -3.48
CA PRO A 56 13.85 14.48 -3.18
C PRO A 56 13.07 14.92 -4.44
N ILE A 57 11.83 14.52 -4.57
CA ILE A 57 10.87 15.11 -5.50
C ILE A 57 9.82 15.88 -4.70
N PHE A 58 10.11 17.15 -4.41
CA PHE A 58 9.30 18.00 -3.53
C PHE A 58 7.94 18.42 -4.10
N THR A 59 7.74 18.42 -5.41
CA THR A 59 6.51 18.92 -6.05
C THR A 59 5.29 18.02 -5.83
N SER A 60 5.42 16.73 -6.02
CA SER A 60 4.32 15.78 -5.77
C SER A 60 3.93 15.66 -4.29
N MET A 61 4.86 15.96 -3.37
CA MET A 61 4.58 16.05 -1.93
C MET A 61 3.71 17.24 -1.58
N TYR A 62 3.93 18.37 -2.21
CA TYR A 62 3.14 19.57 -1.98
C TYR A 62 1.68 19.34 -2.38
N ASP A 63 1.45 18.69 -3.50
CA ASP A 63 0.09 18.38 -3.99
C ASP A 63 -0.62 17.35 -3.10
N ALA A 64 0.05 16.27 -2.71
CA ALA A 64 -0.51 15.31 -1.77
C ALA A 64 -0.80 15.94 -0.40
N SER A 65 0.09 16.79 0.11
CA SER A 65 -0.11 17.49 1.39
C SER A 65 -1.23 18.53 1.31
N SER A 66 -1.41 19.20 0.17
CA SER A 66 -2.47 20.18 -0.04
C SER A 66 -3.84 19.53 -0.14
N ILE A 67 -3.96 18.37 -0.80
CA ILE A 67 -5.17 17.55 -0.84
C ILE A 67 -5.51 17.08 0.58
N SER A 68 -4.54 16.58 1.31
CA SER A 68 -4.69 16.15 2.69
C SER A 68 -5.18 17.27 3.61
N LYS A 69 -4.60 18.46 3.51
CA LYS A 69 -5.06 19.65 4.27
C LYS A 69 -6.49 20.06 3.90
N LYS A 70 -6.84 20.03 2.61
CA LYS A 70 -8.21 20.34 2.14
C LYS A 70 -9.23 19.33 2.68
N LEU A 71 -8.90 18.04 2.72
CA LEU A 71 -9.77 17.00 3.26
C LEU A 71 -10.00 17.17 4.78
N ASN A 72 -8.99 17.60 5.54
CA ASN A 72 -9.14 17.85 6.98
C ASN A 72 -9.86 19.15 7.35
N GLN A 73 -9.82 20.14 6.47
CA GLN A 73 -10.62 21.35 6.57
C GLN A 73 -12.05 21.17 6.00
N SER A 74 -12.31 20.01 5.42
CA SER A 74 -13.59 19.68 4.81
C SER A 74 -14.72 19.67 5.85
N PRO A 75 -15.90 20.21 5.51
CA PRO A 75 -17.10 20.12 6.34
C PRO A 75 -17.55 18.69 6.63
N LEU A 76 -16.98 17.68 5.97
CA LEU A 76 -17.21 16.27 6.24
C LEU A 76 -16.80 15.86 7.67
N LYS A 77 -15.76 16.49 8.25
CA LYS A 77 -15.29 16.17 9.61
C LYS A 77 -16.36 16.47 10.67
N ASN A 78 -17.19 17.49 10.44
CA ASN A 78 -18.26 17.89 11.35
C ASN A 78 -19.58 17.13 11.10
N LYS A 79 -19.64 16.28 10.08
CA LYS A 79 -20.83 15.48 9.69
C LYS A 79 -20.68 14.00 9.94
N LEU A 80 -19.53 13.55 10.49
CA LEU A 80 -19.37 12.13 10.80
C LEU A 80 -20.29 11.73 11.95
N PRO A 81 -20.95 10.57 11.87
CA PRO A 81 -21.74 10.06 12.99
C PRO A 81 -20.89 9.86 14.24
N GLU A 82 -21.52 9.88 15.40
CA GLU A 82 -20.83 9.69 16.66
C GLU A 82 -20.01 8.38 16.72
N GLY A 83 -18.79 8.49 17.24
CA GLY A 83 -17.85 7.38 17.34
C GLY A 83 -17.08 7.06 16.05
N TRP A 84 -17.34 7.76 14.94
CA TRP A 84 -16.57 7.63 13.70
C TRP A 84 -15.40 8.60 13.66
N SER A 85 -14.30 8.13 13.12
CA SER A 85 -13.10 8.91 12.83
C SER A 85 -12.73 8.80 11.36
N MET A 86 -12.22 9.89 10.79
CA MET A 86 -11.66 9.92 9.44
C MET A 86 -10.15 10.05 9.53
N TRP A 87 -9.45 9.35 8.67
CA TRP A 87 -7.99 9.43 8.56
C TRP A 87 -7.54 9.42 7.10
N ASN A 88 -6.33 9.88 6.88
CA ASN A 88 -5.68 9.77 5.58
C ASN A 88 -4.19 9.50 5.76
N GLU A 89 -3.61 8.88 4.75
CA GLU A 89 -2.18 8.59 4.67
C GLU A 89 -1.72 8.73 3.22
N GLY A 90 -0.67 9.51 3.02
CA GLY A 90 0.03 9.61 1.75
C GLY A 90 1.36 8.86 1.81
N THR A 91 1.70 8.11 0.76
CA THR A 91 2.96 7.40 0.63
C THR A 91 3.60 7.72 -0.71
N ILE A 92 4.89 8.05 -0.70
CA ILE A 92 5.71 8.19 -1.90
C ILE A 92 6.84 7.18 -1.79
N SER A 93 7.07 6.43 -2.85
CA SER A 93 8.12 5.42 -2.93
C SER A 93 8.93 5.58 -4.21
N LEU A 94 10.24 5.55 -4.07
CA LEU A 94 11.21 5.56 -5.16
C LEU A 94 12.04 4.28 -5.06
N SER A 95 12.04 3.48 -6.10
CA SER A 95 12.78 2.23 -6.14
C SER A 95 13.64 2.14 -7.40
N LYS A 96 14.91 1.83 -7.21
CA LYS A 96 15.82 1.49 -8.31
C LYS A 96 16.18 0.03 -8.22
N ILE A 97 15.98 -0.69 -9.29
CA ILE A 97 16.35 -2.10 -9.38
C ILE A 97 17.43 -2.20 -10.44
N LEU A 98 18.63 -2.59 -10.01
CA LEU A 98 19.74 -2.96 -10.86
C LEU A 98 19.73 -4.49 -10.93
N ASP A 99 19.27 -5.01 -12.06
CA ASP A 99 19.30 -6.44 -12.36
C ASP A 99 20.33 -6.67 -13.47
N ASP A 100 20.83 -7.88 -13.62
CA ASP A 100 21.96 -8.25 -14.49
C ASP A 100 21.83 -7.80 -15.95
N SER A 101 20.65 -7.40 -16.39
CA SER A 101 20.40 -7.01 -17.78
C SER A 101 19.81 -5.61 -17.98
N THR A 102 19.03 -5.06 -17.04
CA THR A 102 18.26 -3.84 -17.31
C THR A 102 17.98 -3.04 -16.06
N LYS A 103 18.36 -1.75 -16.07
CA LYS A 103 18.01 -0.80 -15.02
C LYS A 103 16.50 -0.56 -15.03
N LYS A 104 15.89 -0.52 -13.87
CA LYS A 104 14.47 -0.22 -13.68
C LYS A 104 14.32 0.83 -12.60
N ASP A 105 13.66 1.91 -12.94
CA ASP A 105 13.29 2.97 -12.02
C ASP A 105 11.76 2.89 -11.81
N ILE A 106 11.31 2.87 -10.56
CA ILE A 106 9.88 2.81 -10.20
C ILE A 106 9.61 3.98 -9.27
N PHE A 107 8.75 4.87 -9.70
CA PHE A 107 8.16 5.91 -8.88
C PHE A 107 6.71 5.52 -8.55
N SER A 108 6.30 5.65 -7.29
CA SER A 108 4.93 5.39 -6.89
C SER A 108 4.47 6.41 -5.85
N ASN A 109 3.26 6.91 -6.01
CA ASN A 109 2.58 7.70 -5.01
C ASN A 109 1.19 7.11 -4.72
N ASN A 110 0.79 7.14 -3.46
CA ASN A 110 -0.50 6.60 -3.03
C ASN A 110 -1.14 7.53 -2.00
N LEU A 111 -2.44 7.68 -2.09
CA LEU A 111 -3.28 8.36 -1.11
C LEU A 111 -4.34 7.39 -0.60
N THR A 112 -4.36 7.15 0.69
CA THR A 112 -5.37 6.34 1.37
C THR A 112 -6.25 7.23 2.22
N ILE A 113 -7.56 7.08 2.12
CA ILE A 113 -8.56 7.73 2.95
C ILE A 113 -9.36 6.61 3.62
N GLY A 114 -9.49 6.68 4.94
CA GLY A 114 -10.22 5.68 5.69
C GLY A 114 -11.15 6.27 6.74
N PHE A 115 -12.11 5.45 7.10
CA PHE A 115 -13.10 5.73 8.13
C PHE A 115 -13.16 4.54 9.07
N ASP A 116 -13.17 4.82 10.35
CA ASP A 116 -13.30 3.78 11.34
C ASP A 116 -14.20 4.20 12.51
N LYS A 117 -14.76 3.20 13.16
CA LYS A 117 -15.62 3.35 14.33
C LYS A 117 -15.01 2.55 15.48
N LYS A 118 -14.84 3.22 16.60
CA LYS A 118 -14.51 2.59 17.86
C LYS A 118 -15.78 1.90 18.42
N ILE A 119 -15.78 0.58 18.46
CA ILE A 119 -16.89 -0.22 18.98
C ILE A 119 -16.80 -0.27 20.51
N ASN A 120 -15.60 -0.48 21.03
CA ASN A 120 -15.25 -0.40 22.45
C ASN A 120 -13.77 -0.03 22.56
N GLU A 121 -13.19 -0.01 23.77
CA GLU A 121 -11.80 0.41 23.99
C GLU A 121 -10.76 -0.43 23.23
N ASN A 122 -11.08 -1.68 22.92
CA ASN A 122 -10.17 -2.64 22.32
C ASN A 122 -10.62 -3.12 20.92
N GLU A 123 -11.77 -2.66 20.45
CA GLU A 123 -12.32 -3.09 19.16
C GLU A 123 -12.63 -1.91 18.25
N ILE A 124 -12.11 -1.96 17.05
CA ILE A 124 -12.31 -0.98 15.99
C ILE A 124 -12.68 -1.72 14.72
N LYS A 125 -13.58 -1.13 13.95
CA LYS A 125 -13.92 -1.56 12.59
C LYS A 125 -13.81 -0.38 11.66
N GLY A 126 -13.30 -0.60 10.46
CA GLY A 126 -13.15 0.46 9.48
C GLY A 126 -13.09 -0.04 8.06
N PHE A 127 -13.10 0.91 7.16
CA PHE A 127 -12.85 0.70 5.75
C PHE A 127 -11.95 1.83 5.22
N ALA A 128 -11.24 1.54 4.14
CA ALA A 128 -10.34 2.49 3.50
C ALA A 128 -10.43 2.35 1.98
N PHE A 129 -10.22 3.47 1.32
CA PHE A 129 -10.08 3.57 -0.12
C PHE A 129 -8.71 4.17 -0.43
N GLN A 130 -7.98 3.55 -1.35
CA GLN A 130 -6.68 4.00 -1.81
C GLN A 130 -6.71 4.25 -3.31
N VAL A 131 -6.10 5.36 -3.71
CA VAL A 131 -5.75 5.65 -5.11
C VAL A 131 -4.25 5.82 -5.19
N GLY A 132 -3.63 5.23 -6.20
CA GLY A 132 -2.20 5.38 -6.43
C GLY A 132 -1.86 5.49 -7.90
N TYR A 133 -0.74 6.13 -8.16
CA TYR A 133 -0.11 6.22 -9.46
C TYR A 133 1.31 5.68 -9.37
N SER A 134 1.73 4.96 -10.38
CA SER A 134 3.11 4.49 -10.51
C SER A 134 3.60 4.70 -11.93
N ASP A 135 4.81 5.22 -12.05
CA ASP A 135 5.57 5.38 -13.28
C ASP A 135 6.77 4.43 -13.21
N ILE A 136 6.94 3.62 -14.23
CA ILE A 136 7.95 2.59 -14.33
C ILE A 136 8.72 2.78 -15.62
N GLU A 137 10.02 3.00 -15.48
CA GLU A 137 10.96 3.02 -16.60
C GLU A 137 11.80 1.73 -16.62
N VAL A 138 11.94 1.12 -17.81
CA VAL A 138 12.71 -0.09 -18.05
C VAL A 138 13.77 0.17 -19.11
N GLY A 139 15.03 -0.02 -18.74
CA GLY A 139 16.15 0.22 -19.66
C GLY A 139 16.47 1.70 -19.87
N LYS A 140 16.82 2.07 -21.07
CA LYS A 140 17.21 3.43 -21.47
C LYS A 140 16.45 3.94 -22.71
N ASN A 141 15.64 3.11 -23.31
CA ASN A 141 15.06 3.37 -24.64
C ASN A 141 13.60 3.84 -24.60
N GLY A 142 13.04 4.09 -23.40
CA GLY A 142 11.65 4.55 -23.24
C GLY A 142 10.63 3.41 -23.11
N THR A 143 11.07 2.17 -22.88
CA THR A 143 10.17 1.08 -22.45
C THR A 143 9.73 1.36 -21.01
N GLY A 144 8.43 1.24 -20.73
CA GLY A 144 7.91 1.52 -19.41
C GLY A 144 6.42 1.24 -19.25
N SER A 145 5.88 1.68 -18.14
CA SER A 145 4.44 1.55 -17.83
C SER A 145 3.99 2.63 -16.87
N ASP A 146 2.90 3.30 -17.22
CA ASP A 146 2.12 4.12 -16.32
C ASP A 146 0.97 3.32 -15.73
N SER A 147 0.77 3.42 -14.43
CA SER A 147 -0.24 2.61 -13.74
C SER A 147 -1.05 3.42 -12.76
N LEU A 148 -2.37 3.26 -12.82
CA LEU A 148 -3.31 3.78 -11.84
C LEU A 148 -3.92 2.62 -11.04
N ASN A 149 -3.84 2.68 -9.72
CA ASN A 149 -4.44 1.67 -8.86
C ASN A 149 -5.57 2.25 -7.99
N TYR A 150 -6.56 1.40 -7.73
CA TYR A 150 -7.71 1.70 -6.87
C TYR A 150 -7.94 0.50 -5.97
N ASN A 151 -7.84 0.70 -4.65
CA ASN A 151 -8.05 -0.37 -3.68
C ASN A 151 -9.12 0.01 -2.68
N PHE A 152 -9.95 -0.96 -2.34
CA PHE A 152 -10.90 -0.87 -1.24
C PHE A 152 -10.57 -1.95 -0.21
N SER A 153 -10.57 -1.58 1.06
CA SER A 153 -10.23 -2.48 2.16
C SER A 153 -11.18 -2.31 3.33
N ILE A 154 -11.45 -3.41 4.00
CA ILE A 154 -12.11 -3.43 5.31
C ILE A 154 -11.12 -3.95 6.34
N TYR A 155 -11.19 -3.43 7.56
CA TYR A 155 -10.29 -3.85 8.62
C TYR A 155 -10.95 -3.85 9.99
N ARG A 156 -10.37 -4.62 10.89
CA ARG A 156 -10.87 -4.77 12.25
C ARG A 156 -9.73 -5.10 13.21
N THR A 157 -9.80 -4.54 14.41
CA THR A 157 -9.09 -5.05 15.60
C THR A 157 -10.12 -5.70 16.51
N ARG A 158 -9.83 -6.91 16.98
CA ARG A 158 -10.71 -7.66 17.89
C ARG A 158 -9.92 -8.14 19.12
N PRO A 159 -10.41 -7.87 20.35
CA PRO A 159 -9.84 -8.45 21.55
C PRO A 159 -10.07 -9.97 21.56
N LEU A 160 -9.11 -10.69 22.10
CA LEU A 160 -9.13 -12.11 22.40
C LEU A 160 -8.93 -12.30 23.91
N GLU A 161 -9.01 -13.53 24.37
CA GLU A 161 -8.75 -13.89 25.77
C GLU A 161 -7.31 -13.53 26.18
N ASN A 162 -7.06 -13.36 27.47
CA ASN A 162 -5.76 -13.09 28.07
C ASN A 162 -5.07 -11.83 27.53
N ASN A 163 -5.82 -10.75 27.26
CA ASN A 163 -5.33 -9.50 26.68
C ASN A 163 -4.71 -9.61 25.28
N ASN A 164 -4.80 -10.76 24.64
CA ASN A 164 -4.41 -10.88 23.25
C ASN A 164 -5.38 -10.11 22.36
N TYR A 165 -4.94 -9.75 21.16
CA TYR A 165 -5.82 -9.18 20.15
C TYR A 165 -5.36 -9.57 18.75
N ILE A 166 -6.31 -9.61 17.83
CA ILE A 166 -6.09 -9.88 16.43
C ILE A 166 -6.43 -8.63 15.61
N GLU A 167 -5.58 -8.29 14.68
CA GLU A 167 -5.81 -7.29 13.66
C GLU A 167 -5.98 -8.02 12.33
N SER A 168 -7.02 -7.69 11.61
CA SER A 168 -7.30 -8.29 10.32
C SER A 168 -7.70 -7.23 9.31
N LEU A 169 -7.27 -7.41 8.09
CA LEU A 169 -7.73 -6.62 6.95
C LEU A 169 -7.94 -7.55 5.75
N PHE A 170 -8.84 -7.13 4.88
CA PHE A 170 -9.13 -7.74 3.61
C PHE A 170 -9.40 -6.65 2.59
N GLY A 171 -8.87 -6.78 1.38
CA GLY A 171 -9.03 -5.78 0.34
C GLY A 171 -9.09 -6.37 -1.05
N ILE A 172 -9.69 -5.59 -1.93
CA ILE A 172 -9.73 -5.82 -3.37
C ILE A 172 -9.15 -4.62 -4.10
N GLY A 173 -8.58 -4.84 -5.28
CA GLY A 173 -7.96 -3.77 -6.04
C GLY A 173 -8.10 -3.96 -7.54
N LEU A 174 -7.94 -2.85 -8.24
CA LEU A 174 -7.83 -2.77 -9.70
C LEU A 174 -6.59 -1.95 -10.04
N ILE A 175 -5.80 -2.41 -11.01
CA ILE A 175 -4.67 -1.68 -11.57
C ILE A 175 -4.90 -1.52 -13.07
N LYS A 176 -4.91 -0.29 -13.54
CA LYS A 176 -4.95 0.04 -14.96
C LYS A 176 -3.53 0.39 -15.39
N ASN A 177 -3.02 -0.30 -16.39
CA ASN A 177 -1.67 -0.13 -16.88
C ASN A 177 -1.71 0.30 -18.35
N ASP A 178 -1.00 1.38 -18.64
CA ASP A 178 -0.63 1.80 -19.99
C ASP A 178 0.83 1.40 -20.20
N LEU A 179 1.07 0.47 -21.11
CA LEU A 179 2.40 -0.12 -21.35
C LEU A 179 2.98 0.41 -22.66
N THR A 180 4.26 0.74 -22.62
CA THR A 180 5.03 1.15 -23.79
C THR A 180 6.27 0.27 -23.91
N ARG A 181 6.52 -0.27 -25.08
CA ARG A 181 7.76 -0.99 -25.42
C ARG A 181 8.41 -0.38 -26.64
N VAL A 182 9.71 -0.17 -26.54
CA VAL A 182 10.52 0.31 -27.65
C VAL A 182 11.37 -0.84 -28.19
N ASP A 183 11.18 -1.14 -29.47
CA ASP A 183 11.91 -2.17 -30.21
C ASP A 183 12.60 -1.53 -31.43
N GLY A 184 13.87 -1.22 -31.29
CA GLY A 184 14.61 -0.43 -32.27
C GLY A 184 14.01 0.95 -32.50
N SER A 185 13.45 1.18 -33.69
CA SER A 185 12.74 2.43 -34.04
C SER A 185 11.21 2.34 -33.83
N ASN A 186 10.69 1.17 -33.46
CA ASN A 186 9.27 0.96 -33.28
C ASN A 186 8.86 1.23 -31.83
N VAL A 187 7.77 1.98 -31.66
CA VAL A 187 7.11 2.20 -30.39
C VAL A 187 5.82 1.40 -30.39
N LEU A 188 5.69 0.48 -29.47
CA LEU A 188 4.53 -0.37 -29.29
C LEU A 188 3.81 0.02 -28.00
N SER A 189 2.49 -0.01 -28.03
CA SER A 189 1.66 0.32 -26.85
C SER A 189 0.69 -0.81 -26.55
N GLY A 190 0.25 -0.90 -25.31
CA GLY A 190 -0.75 -1.85 -24.88
C GLY A 190 -1.38 -1.44 -23.55
N ASN A 191 -2.62 -1.87 -23.36
CA ASN A 191 -3.37 -1.58 -22.14
C ASN A 191 -3.72 -2.88 -21.42
N ARG A 192 -3.61 -2.89 -20.08
CA ARG A 192 -3.95 -4.03 -19.25
C ARG A 192 -4.67 -3.61 -17.98
N ASN A 193 -5.73 -4.35 -17.63
CA ASN A 193 -6.47 -4.15 -16.38
C ASN A 193 -6.26 -5.36 -15.47
N ASP A 194 -5.55 -5.15 -14.36
CA ASP A 194 -5.24 -6.20 -13.41
C ASP A 194 -6.17 -6.12 -12.20
N LYS A 195 -6.47 -7.27 -11.60
CA LYS A 195 -7.33 -7.39 -10.42
C LYS A 195 -6.53 -7.94 -9.26
N GLN A 196 -6.80 -7.42 -8.06
CA GLN A 196 -6.11 -7.87 -6.86
C GLN A 196 -7.08 -8.28 -5.76
N LEU A 197 -6.66 -9.29 -5.02
CA LEU A 197 -7.23 -9.70 -3.74
C LEU A 197 -6.09 -9.75 -2.73
N PHE A 198 -6.27 -9.15 -1.55
CA PHE A 198 -5.20 -9.16 -0.55
C PHE A 198 -5.75 -9.11 0.87
N GLY A 199 -4.92 -9.48 1.81
CA GLY A 199 -5.29 -9.41 3.21
C GLY A 199 -4.10 -9.56 4.14
N SER A 200 -4.37 -9.33 5.42
CA SER A 200 -3.40 -9.45 6.49
C SER A 200 -4.09 -9.89 7.77
N VAL A 201 -3.43 -10.76 8.51
CA VAL A 201 -3.82 -11.17 9.86
C VAL A 201 -2.61 -11.03 10.77
N ASN A 202 -2.74 -10.29 11.86
CA ASN A 202 -1.70 -10.04 12.83
C ASN A 202 -2.19 -10.40 14.25
N LEU A 203 -1.60 -11.40 14.86
CA LEU A 203 -1.87 -11.80 16.24
C LEU A 203 -0.86 -11.11 17.17
N ASN A 204 -1.34 -10.46 18.22
CA ASN A 204 -0.56 -9.71 19.18
C ASN A 204 -0.81 -10.21 20.59
N LYS A 205 0.25 -10.35 21.39
CA LYS A 205 0.19 -10.82 22.79
C LYS A 205 0.91 -9.82 23.72
N PRO A 206 0.24 -8.75 24.21
CA PRO A 206 0.85 -7.83 25.15
C PRO A 206 1.14 -8.49 26.50
N VAL A 207 2.38 -8.44 26.95
CA VAL A 207 2.83 -8.89 28.26
C VAL A 207 3.29 -7.68 29.05
N LYS A 208 2.50 -7.28 30.04
CA LYS A 208 2.83 -6.15 30.94
C LYS A 208 3.84 -6.60 31.99
N LYS A 209 4.89 -5.84 32.16
CA LYS A 209 5.85 -5.87 33.25
C LYS A 209 5.84 -4.50 33.95
N ASN A 210 6.41 -4.39 35.13
CA ASN A 210 6.28 -3.20 35.99
C ASN A 210 6.35 -1.86 35.23
N ASN A 211 7.41 -1.62 34.46
CA ASN A 211 7.67 -0.35 33.80
C ASN A 211 7.63 -0.43 32.24
N PHE A 212 7.28 -1.59 31.68
CA PHE A 212 7.22 -1.74 30.26
C PHE A 212 6.18 -2.80 29.83
N THR A 213 5.77 -2.71 28.59
CA THR A 213 4.95 -3.72 27.93
C THR A 213 5.74 -4.32 26.75
N LEU A 214 5.86 -5.62 26.73
CA LEU A 214 6.44 -6.38 25.63
C LEU A 214 5.30 -6.98 24.82
N THR A 215 5.27 -6.74 23.51
CA THR A 215 4.23 -7.28 22.63
C THR A 215 4.86 -8.10 21.50
N PRO A 216 5.04 -9.42 21.69
CA PRO A 216 5.31 -10.30 20.56
C PRO A 216 4.11 -10.33 19.61
N SER A 217 4.40 -10.47 18.33
CA SER A 217 3.40 -10.53 17.28
C SER A 217 3.79 -11.54 16.19
N ALA A 218 2.77 -12.14 15.57
CA ALA A 218 2.91 -12.98 14.39
C ALA A 218 1.94 -12.48 13.32
N LYS A 219 2.46 -12.15 12.15
CA LYS A 219 1.71 -11.55 11.05
C LYS A 219 1.84 -12.39 9.79
N ILE A 220 0.75 -12.56 9.08
CA ILE A 220 0.71 -13.14 7.74
C ILE A 220 0.03 -12.14 6.82
N ASP A 221 0.75 -11.74 5.77
CA ASP A 221 0.24 -10.95 4.66
C ASP A 221 0.11 -11.87 3.45
N PHE A 222 -1.00 -11.76 2.71
CA PHE A 222 -1.23 -12.51 1.50
C PHE A 222 -1.80 -11.61 0.40
N GLY A 223 -1.52 -11.97 -0.82
CA GLY A 223 -2.02 -11.27 -1.99
C GLY A 223 -2.08 -12.18 -3.21
N TYR A 224 -3.07 -11.94 -4.03
CA TYR A 224 -3.28 -12.58 -5.31
C TYR A 224 -3.57 -11.50 -6.34
N THR A 225 -2.80 -11.48 -7.44
CA THR A 225 -3.01 -10.56 -8.54
C THR A 225 -3.21 -11.35 -9.81
N PHE A 226 -4.33 -11.11 -10.46
CA PHE A 226 -4.62 -11.58 -11.79
C PHE A 226 -4.25 -10.50 -12.80
N LEU A 227 -3.19 -10.74 -13.57
CA LEU A 227 -2.78 -9.92 -14.69
C LEU A 227 -3.57 -10.35 -15.92
N ASP A 228 -4.37 -9.47 -16.48
CA ASP A 228 -5.16 -9.79 -17.66
C ASP A 228 -4.26 -9.98 -18.91
N SER A 229 -4.75 -10.68 -19.89
CA SER A 229 -4.06 -10.80 -21.18
C SER A 229 -4.16 -9.48 -21.95
N PHE A 230 -3.14 -9.15 -22.74
CA PHE A 230 -3.19 -8.01 -23.64
C PHE A 230 -2.37 -8.27 -24.91
N SER A 231 -2.61 -7.49 -25.93
CA SER A 231 -1.81 -7.44 -27.15
C SER A 231 -1.29 -6.05 -27.37
N GLU A 232 -0.04 -5.94 -27.76
CA GLU A 232 0.52 -4.67 -28.20
C GLU A 232 -0.08 -4.23 -29.54
N GLU A 233 -0.04 -2.94 -29.79
CA GLU A 233 -0.34 -2.32 -31.07
C GLU A 233 0.95 -1.82 -31.70
N GLY A 234 1.15 -2.03 -33.00
CA GLY A 234 2.32 -1.61 -33.76
C GLY A 234 2.99 -2.73 -34.54
N THR A 235 4.11 -2.40 -35.20
CA THR A 235 4.90 -3.36 -35.96
C THR A 235 5.69 -4.28 -35.02
N ASN A 236 5.63 -5.59 -35.21
CA ASN A 236 6.19 -6.62 -34.35
C ASN A 236 5.51 -6.69 -32.96
N ALA A 237 4.22 -6.39 -32.91
CA ALA A 237 3.41 -6.48 -31.71
C ALA A 237 3.43 -7.88 -31.09
N LEU A 238 3.60 -7.94 -29.78
CA LEU A 238 3.56 -9.17 -29.00
C LEU A 238 2.20 -9.34 -28.35
N ARG A 239 1.84 -10.59 -28.10
CA ARG A 239 0.69 -10.95 -27.28
C ARG A 239 1.16 -11.54 -25.95
N PHE A 240 0.65 -11.00 -24.87
CA PHE A 240 0.93 -11.44 -23.51
C PHE A 240 -0.30 -12.19 -22.96
N PRO A 241 -0.14 -13.46 -22.57
CA PRO A 241 -1.22 -14.20 -21.92
C PRO A 241 -1.49 -13.66 -20.53
N SER A 242 -2.65 -13.98 -19.97
CA SER A 242 -2.95 -13.74 -18.56
C SER A 242 -1.96 -14.47 -17.65
N GLN A 243 -1.68 -13.87 -16.51
CA GLN A 243 -0.75 -14.41 -15.50
C GLN A 243 -1.34 -14.23 -14.11
N GLU A 244 -0.91 -15.06 -13.19
CA GLU A 244 -1.29 -15.00 -11.78
C GLU A 244 -0.04 -14.79 -10.94
N ILE A 245 -0.15 -13.89 -9.96
CA ILE A 245 0.93 -13.58 -9.02
C ILE A 245 0.42 -13.81 -7.61
N GLU A 246 0.98 -14.77 -6.94
CA GLU A 246 0.74 -15.03 -5.52
C GLU A 246 1.83 -14.37 -4.67
N THR A 247 1.41 -13.80 -3.56
CA THR A 247 2.31 -13.18 -2.58
C THR A 247 1.95 -13.66 -1.20
N GLY A 248 2.93 -14.16 -0.45
CA GLY A 248 2.80 -14.55 0.94
C GLY A 248 4.00 -14.07 1.74
N ILE A 249 3.77 -13.39 2.86
CA ILE A 249 4.81 -12.93 3.77
C ILE A 249 4.41 -13.31 5.19
N ALA A 250 5.24 -14.09 5.87
CA ALA A 250 5.12 -14.36 7.30
C ALA A 250 6.15 -13.53 8.06
N SER A 251 5.73 -12.86 9.11
CA SER A 251 6.59 -11.97 9.91
C SER A 251 6.40 -12.22 11.39
N LEU A 252 7.50 -12.21 12.14
CA LEU A 252 7.49 -12.20 13.59
C LEU A 252 7.99 -10.83 14.07
N GLY A 253 7.30 -10.25 15.04
CA GLY A 253 7.62 -8.94 15.58
C GLY A 253 7.70 -8.95 17.10
N LEU A 254 8.46 -8.00 17.63
CA LEU A 254 8.56 -7.73 19.05
C LEU A 254 8.52 -6.22 19.26
N LYS A 255 7.44 -5.72 19.87
CA LYS A 255 7.30 -4.31 20.24
C LYS A 255 7.60 -4.13 21.73
N PHE A 256 8.38 -3.12 22.05
CA PHE A 256 8.71 -2.71 23.40
C PHE A 256 8.13 -1.30 23.65
N ASP A 257 7.24 -1.19 24.61
CA ASP A 257 6.68 0.10 25.07
C ASP A 257 7.13 0.34 26.53
N GLY A 258 8.08 1.24 26.73
CA GLY A 258 8.59 1.63 28.06
C GLY A 258 7.96 2.93 28.56
N LEU A 259 7.73 3.06 29.86
CA LEU A 259 7.43 4.33 30.49
C LEU A 259 8.78 5.05 30.76
N SER A 260 9.09 6.06 29.99
CA SER A 260 10.22 6.94 30.24
C SER A 260 9.75 8.04 31.20
N ASN A 261 10.06 7.91 32.49
CA ASN A 261 10.00 9.05 33.42
C ASN A 261 11.30 9.85 33.20
N PHE A 262 11.27 10.81 32.28
CA PHE A 262 12.24 11.91 32.33
C PHE A 262 11.78 12.86 33.45
N ASN A 263 12.47 12.85 34.57
CA ASN A 263 12.40 13.88 35.58
C ASN A 263 13.20 15.08 35.10
#